data_cd7806aaf2cf68f4088707aad115de14
#
_entry.id   cd7806aaf2cf68f4088707aad115de14
#
_cell.length_a   1.000
_cell.length_b   1.000
_cell.length_c   1.000
_cell.angle_alpha   90.00
_cell.angle_beta   90.00
_cell.angle_gamma   90.00
#
_symmetry.space_group_name_H-M   'P 1'
#
loop_
_entity.id
_entity.type
_entity.pdbx_description
1 polymer ?
#
loop_
_entity_poly.entity_id
_entity_poly.type
_entity_poly.pdbx_seq_one_letter_code
_entity_poly.pdbx_strand_id
1 'polypeptide(L)'
;GEKSWVSGAGDARCKFLVVMCITKPGANLAADRQSIMLVPMDTEGVTITRMISVFGYDDAPQGHAQIKFDNVQIPITNLIGKDGQGFEIAQGRMGSGRIHQCMRSIGAAERALELMVKRSTSRFAFGKPLSELGGNVDVIANSRIEIEMSRLMALKAAWTFEDQGLLQALNVIAQMKVVVPNMALNVIDRAIQMHGGTGVSEDT
;
A
#
# COMPACT_ATOMS: atom_id res chain seq x y z
N GLY A 1 21.94 12.88 -5.93
CA GLY A 1 21.36 11.70 -5.28
C GLY A 1 20.35 11.01 -6.16
N GLU A 2 19.83 9.85 -5.70
CA GLU A 2 18.84 9.08 -6.45
C GLU A 2 17.66 8.67 -5.56
N LYS A 3 16.48 8.62 -6.15
CA LYS A 3 15.25 8.10 -5.53
C LYS A 3 14.60 7.09 -6.45
N SER A 4 14.15 5.97 -5.87
CA SER A 4 13.40 4.94 -6.59
C SER A 4 11.97 4.86 -6.05
N TRP A 5 11.08 4.25 -6.83
CA TRP A 5 9.67 4.07 -6.47
C TRP A 5 8.94 5.40 -6.26
N VAL A 6 9.28 6.40 -7.08
CA VAL A 6 8.61 7.71 -7.05
C VAL A 6 7.30 7.59 -7.82
N SER A 7 6.25 7.25 -7.08
CA SER A 7 4.91 7.03 -7.64
C SER A 7 4.32 8.35 -8.14
N GLY A 8 3.75 8.32 -9.34
CA GLY A 8 3.12 9.47 -9.97
C GLY A 8 4.05 10.35 -10.80
N ALA A 9 5.37 10.15 -10.74
CA ALA A 9 6.31 10.99 -11.46
C ALA A 9 6.27 10.81 -12.99
N GLY A 10 5.70 9.71 -13.49
CA GLY A 10 5.49 9.47 -14.92
C GLY A 10 4.31 10.23 -15.52
N ASP A 11 3.42 10.78 -14.69
CA ASP A 11 2.26 11.53 -15.17
C ASP A 11 2.68 12.92 -15.66
N ALA A 12 2.27 13.30 -16.87
CA ALA A 12 2.54 14.63 -17.45
C ALA A 12 1.97 15.80 -16.62
N ARG A 13 1.01 15.52 -15.74
CA ARG A 13 0.43 16.48 -14.80
C ARG A 13 1.26 16.64 -13.52
N CYS A 14 2.25 15.78 -13.28
CA CYS A 14 3.15 15.90 -12.13
C CYS A 14 4.03 17.16 -12.29
N LYS A 15 3.84 18.14 -11.42
CA LYS A 15 4.56 19.41 -11.48
C LYS A 15 5.69 19.53 -10.46
N PHE A 16 5.62 18.78 -9.37
CA PHE A 16 6.64 18.80 -8.33
C PHE A 16 6.73 17.47 -7.59
N LEU A 17 7.87 17.24 -7.00
CA LEU A 17 8.20 16.12 -6.15
C LEU A 17 8.23 16.55 -4.67
N VAL A 18 7.76 15.68 -3.80
CA VAL A 18 7.93 15.80 -2.35
C VAL A 18 9.12 14.93 -1.97
N VAL A 19 10.28 15.56 -1.77
CA VAL A 19 11.56 14.85 -1.62
C VAL A 19 12.03 14.91 -0.18
N MET A 20 12.18 13.73 0.45
CA MET A 20 12.87 13.63 1.74
C MET A 20 14.38 13.58 1.50
N CYS A 21 15.11 14.50 2.11
CA CYS A 21 16.55 14.61 2.01
C CYS A 21 17.21 14.79 3.39
N ILE A 22 18.50 14.49 3.47
CA ILE A 22 19.30 14.72 4.69
C ILE A 22 19.83 16.15 4.64
N THR A 23 19.39 16.98 5.59
CA THR A 23 19.85 18.37 5.76
C THR A 23 20.73 18.56 7.00
N LYS A 24 20.57 17.68 8.00
CA LYS A 24 21.35 17.71 9.26
C LYS A 24 22.07 16.38 9.51
N PRO A 25 23.11 16.03 8.77
CA PRO A 25 23.78 14.74 8.90
C PRO A 25 24.39 14.51 10.30
N GLY A 26 24.73 15.59 11.01
CA GLY A 26 25.29 15.54 12.37
C GLY A 26 24.28 15.55 13.52
N ALA A 27 22.96 15.53 13.24
CA ALA A 27 21.97 15.50 14.31
C ALA A 27 22.06 14.20 15.11
N ASN A 28 21.86 14.29 16.43
CA ASN A 28 21.97 13.15 17.36
C ASN A 28 20.93 12.06 17.07
N LEU A 29 19.67 12.46 16.83
CA LEU A 29 18.61 11.53 16.46
C LEU A 29 18.54 11.38 14.95
N ALA A 30 18.44 10.15 14.47
CA ALA A 30 18.33 9.87 13.05
C ALA A 30 17.08 10.52 12.41
N ALA A 31 16.00 10.64 13.17
CA ALA A 31 14.75 11.29 12.75
C ALA A 31 14.94 12.79 12.45
N ASP A 32 15.81 13.48 13.19
CA ASP A 32 16.05 14.91 13.06
C ASP A 32 17.02 15.28 11.91
N ARG A 33 17.56 14.27 11.23
CA ARG A 33 18.48 14.48 10.09
C ARG A 33 17.77 14.83 8.79
N GLN A 34 16.48 14.58 8.72
CA GLN A 34 15.71 14.59 7.48
C GLN A 34 14.77 15.79 7.40
N SER A 35 14.71 16.37 6.21
CA SER A 35 13.76 17.42 5.86
C SER A 35 13.00 17.04 4.59
N ILE A 36 11.86 17.69 4.36
CA ILE A 36 11.08 17.49 3.14
C ILE A 36 11.14 18.77 2.32
N MET A 37 11.51 18.63 1.05
CA MET A 37 11.60 19.71 0.09
C MET A 37 10.62 19.52 -1.07
N LEU A 38 10.00 20.60 -1.52
CA LEU A 38 9.27 20.63 -2.79
C LEU A 38 10.25 20.92 -3.92
N VAL A 39 10.37 19.97 -4.85
CA VAL A 39 11.27 20.10 -6.01
C VAL A 39 10.42 20.13 -7.28
N PRO A 40 10.35 21.24 -8.05
CA PRO A 40 9.67 21.25 -9.33
C PRO A 40 10.29 20.24 -10.30
N MET A 41 9.44 19.60 -11.12
CA MET A 41 9.89 18.57 -12.06
C MET A 41 10.78 19.10 -13.17
N ASP A 42 10.63 20.36 -13.52
CA ASP A 42 11.40 21.09 -14.56
C ASP A 42 12.68 21.72 -14.02
N THR A 43 13.05 21.47 -12.76
CA THR A 43 14.30 21.97 -12.19
C THR A 43 15.51 21.32 -12.87
N GLU A 44 16.50 22.13 -13.26
CA GLU A 44 17.76 21.63 -13.82
C GLU A 44 18.42 20.60 -12.89
N GLY A 45 18.88 19.49 -13.46
CA GLY A 45 19.47 18.36 -12.70
C GLY A 45 18.45 17.32 -12.20
N VAL A 46 17.15 17.53 -12.38
CA VAL A 46 16.12 16.51 -12.11
C VAL A 46 15.91 15.67 -13.38
N THR A 47 16.13 14.38 -13.30
CA THR A 47 15.99 13.49 -14.47
C THR A 47 15.31 12.20 -14.08
N ILE A 48 14.22 11.84 -14.77
CA ILE A 48 13.66 10.48 -14.70
C ILE A 48 14.60 9.56 -15.50
N THR A 49 15.27 8.64 -14.81
CA THR A 49 16.23 7.72 -15.44
C THR A 49 15.54 6.50 -16.06
N ARG A 50 14.47 6.04 -15.44
CA ARG A 50 13.60 4.96 -15.97
C ARG A 50 12.27 4.90 -15.25
N MET A 51 11.30 4.29 -15.91
CA MET A 51 10.07 3.80 -15.26
C MET A 51 10.30 2.37 -14.76
N ILE A 52 9.72 2.06 -13.60
CA ILE A 52 9.85 0.76 -12.93
C ILE A 52 8.59 -0.03 -13.19
N SER A 53 8.72 -1.24 -13.71
CA SER A 53 7.59 -2.17 -13.84
C SER A 53 7.51 -3.11 -12.64
N VAL A 54 6.28 -3.50 -12.30
CA VAL A 54 5.96 -4.47 -11.24
C VAL A 54 5.19 -5.62 -11.87
N PHE A 55 5.73 -6.83 -11.83
CA PHE A 55 5.14 -8.02 -12.46
C PHE A 55 4.76 -7.82 -13.94
N GLY A 56 5.54 -7.01 -14.67
CA GLY A 56 5.30 -6.68 -16.07
C GLY A 56 4.38 -5.48 -16.32
N TYR A 57 3.75 -4.92 -15.30
CA TYR A 57 2.90 -3.73 -15.40
C TYR A 57 3.68 -2.47 -15.04
N ASP A 58 3.43 -1.38 -15.76
CA ASP A 58 4.10 -0.08 -15.58
C ASP A 58 3.24 0.95 -14.81
N ASP A 59 1.98 0.59 -14.49
CA ASP A 59 0.99 1.45 -13.82
C ASP A 59 0.80 2.82 -14.51
N ALA A 60 0.92 2.84 -15.86
CA ALA A 60 0.70 4.05 -16.64
C ALA A 60 -0.71 4.63 -16.42
N PRO A 61 -0.89 5.96 -16.50
CA PRO A 61 0.12 6.99 -16.82
C PRO A 61 0.99 7.41 -15.63
N GLN A 62 0.60 7.12 -14.39
CA GLN A 62 1.29 7.59 -13.18
C GLN A 62 2.66 6.92 -13.02
N GLY A 63 2.68 5.60 -13.05
CA GLY A 63 3.86 4.76 -12.93
C GLY A 63 4.67 4.95 -11.64
N HIS A 64 5.80 4.27 -11.61
CA HIS A 64 6.80 4.41 -10.56
C HIS A 64 8.14 4.73 -11.21
N ALA A 65 8.71 5.90 -10.90
CA ALA A 65 9.94 6.34 -11.51
C ALA A 65 11.17 6.10 -10.62
N GLN A 66 12.31 5.96 -11.26
CA GLN A 66 13.62 6.22 -10.68
C GLN A 66 14.07 7.59 -11.14
N ILE A 67 14.47 8.44 -10.18
CA ILE A 67 14.84 9.84 -10.44
C ILE A 67 16.24 10.09 -9.91
N LYS A 68 17.08 10.71 -10.76
CA LYS A 68 18.37 11.25 -10.40
C LYS A 68 18.26 12.74 -10.13
N PHE A 69 18.91 13.18 -9.05
CA PHE A 69 19.10 14.58 -8.67
C PHE A 69 20.58 14.88 -8.77
N ASP A 70 20.96 15.71 -9.73
CA ASP A 70 22.35 16.07 -10.00
C ASP A 70 22.54 17.56 -9.82
N ASN A 71 23.16 17.95 -8.71
CA ASN A 71 23.42 19.34 -8.35
C ASN A 71 22.19 20.27 -8.42
N VAL A 72 21.02 19.76 -8.06
CA VAL A 72 19.74 20.48 -8.11
C VAL A 72 19.74 21.64 -7.12
N GLN A 73 19.42 22.84 -7.62
CA GLN A 73 19.31 24.07 -6.84
C GLN A 73 17.86 24.47 -6.70
N ILE A 74 17.36 24.62 -5.48
CA ILE A 74 15.99 25.06 -5.16
C ILE A 74 16.00 26.11 -4.05
N PRO A 75 15.03 27.02 -4.02
CA PRO A 75 14.90 27.99 -2.94
C PRO A 75 14.66 27.32 -1.58
N ILE A 76 15.21 27.90 -0.51
CA ILE A 76 14.97 27.41 0.85
C ILE A 76 13.48 27.50 1.25
N THR A 77 12.73 28.38 0.63
CA THR A 77 11.28 28.52 0.82
C THR A 77 10.48 27.29 0.38
N ASN A 78 11.08 26.37 -0.38
CA ASN A 78 10.49 25.09 -0.74
C ASN A 78 10.58 24.04 0.37
N LEU A 79 11.16 24.38 1.52
CA LEU A 79 11.18 23.52 2.72
C LEU A 79 9.76 23.41 3.29
N ILE A 80 9.30 22.19 3.51
CA ILE A 80 8.01 21.91 4.18
C ILE A 80 8.27 21.79 5.69
N GLY A 81 7.61 22.64 6.47
CA GLY A 81 7.79 22.69 7.91
C GLY A 81 9.13 23.31 8.30
N LYS A 82 9.82 22.73 9.28
CA LYS A 82 11.12 23.18 9.76
C LYS A 82 12.22 22.20 9.36
N ASP A 83 13.44 22.70 9.29
CA ASP A 83 14.61 21.88 9.03
C ASP A 83 14.77 20.78 10.10
N GLY A 84 14.90 19.53 9.68
CA GLY A 84 14.97 18.35 10.54
C GLY A 84 13.62 17.72 10.90
N GLN A 85 12.47 18.26 10.47
CA GLN A 85 11.13 17.71 10.75
C GLN A 85 10.61 16.72 9.69
N GLY A 86 11.40 16.35 8.70
CA GLY A 86 10.94 15.53 7.59
C GLY A 86 10.36 14.19 8.02
N PHE A 87 10.97 13.51 8.97
CA PHE A 87 10.48 12.23 9.46
C PHE A 87 9.13 12.38 10.20
N GLU A 88 9.00 13.38 11.07
CA GLU A 88 7.77 13.66 11.82
C GLU A 88 6.58 13.93 10.86
N ILE A 89 6.80 14.82 9.88
CA ILE A 89 5.80 15.17 8.87
C ILE A 89 5.37 13.91 8.07
N ALA A 90 6.34 13.10 7.65
CA ALA A 90 6.07 11.85 6.94
C ALA A 90 5.25 10.87 7.79
N GLN A 91 5.59 10.69 9.07
CA GLN A 91 4.85 9.80 9.96
C GLN A 91 3.41 10.29 10.21
N GLY A 92 3.21 11.59 10.38
CA GLY A 92 1.87 12.18 10.52
C GLY A 92 0.95 11.83 9.35
N ARG A 93 1.47 11.93 8.13
CA ARG A 93 0.72 11.59 6.91
C ARG A 93 0.51 10.07 6.76
N MET A 94 1.51 9.24 7.10
CA MET A 94 1.46 7.80 6.88
C MET A 94 0.53 7.05 7.84
N GLY A 95 0.17 7.61 8.98
CA GLY A 95 -0.74 6.98 9.95
C GLY A 95 -2.10 6.65 9.32
N SER A 96 -2.79 7.66 8.82
CA SER A 96 -4.07 7.50 8.10
C SER A 96 -3.94 6.69 6.82
N GLY A 97 -2.85 6.85 6.08
CA GLY A 97 -2.57 6.09 4.86
C GLY A 97 -2.45 4.58 5.11
N ARG A 98 -1.90 4.16 6.25
CA ARG A 98 -1.83 2.74 6.64
C ARG A 98 -3.21 2.15 6.90
N ILE A 99 -4.10 2.89 7.57
CA ILE A 99 -5.49 2.49 7.81
C ILE A 99 -6.23 2.34 6.48
N HIS A 100 -6.15 3.35 5.61
CA HIS A 100 -6.77 3.32 4.29
C HIS A 100 -6.30 2.12 3.44
N GLN A 101 -5.00 1.85 3.42
CA GLN A 101 -4.45 0.71 2.67
C GLN A 101 -4.97 -0.63 3.20
N CYS A 102 -5.09 -0.79 4.52
CA CYS A 102 -5.66 -2.00 5.12
C CYS A 102 -7.14 -2.16 4.77
N MET A 103 -7.93 -1.09 4.79
CA MET A 103 -9.34 -1.15 4.36
C MET A 103 -9.47 -1.57 2.89
N ARG A 104 -8.59 -1.10 2.00
CA ARG A 104 -8.54 -1.57 0.61
C ARG A 104 -8.19 -3.06 0.51
N SER A 105 -7.26 -3.54 1.31
CA SER A 105 -6.90 -4.97 1.35
C SER A 105 -8.08 -5.84 1.83
N ILE A 106 -8.84 -5.36 2.81
CA ILE A 106 -10.08 -6.02 3.25
C ILE A 106 -11.11 -6.06 2.10
N GLY A 107 -11.29 -4.96 1.37
CA GLY A 107 -12.18 -4.92 0.21
C GLY A 107 -11.77 -5.90 -0.89
N ALA A 108 -10.47 -6.05 -1.16
CA ALA A 108 -9.96 -7.06 -2.11
C ALA A 108 -10.23 -8.49 -1.62
N ALA A 109 -10.03 -8.77 -0.32
CA ALA A 109 -10.35 -10.07 0.26
C ALA A 109 -11.86 -10.38 0.22
N GLU A 110 -12.72 -9.39 0.46
CA GLU A 110 -14.19 -9.53 0.31
C GLU A 110 -14.55 -9.93 -1.11
N ARG A 111 -13.99 -9.24 -2.10
CA ARG A 111 -14.23 -9.55 -3.51
C ARG A 111 -13.75 -10.96 -3.86
N ALA A 112 -12.58 -11.35 -3.38
CA ALA A 112 -12.04 -12.69 -3.58
C ALA A 112 -12.95 -13.77 -2.96
N LEU A 113 -13.46 -13.54 -1.74
CA LEU A 113 -14.40 -14.44 -1.09
C LEU A 113 -15.72 -14.57 -1.86
N GLU A 114 -16.26 -13.46 -2.34
CA GLU A 114 -17.48 -13.45 -3.18
C GLU A 114 -17.30 -14.33 -4.43
N LEU A 115 -16.18 -14.14 -5.15
CA LEU A 115 -15.84 -14.94 -6.33
C LEU A 115 -15.64 -16.41 -5.98
N MET A 116 -14.97 -16.70 -4.86
CA MET A 116 -14.76 -18.06 -4.36
C MET A 116 -16.08 -18.77 -4.06
N VAL A 117 -17.03 -18.11 -3.38
CA VAL A 117 -18.38 -18.65 -3.13
C VAL A 117 -19.12 -18.89 -4.43
N LYS A 118 -19.16 -17.93 -5.33
CA LYS A 118 -19.78 -18.08 -6.64
C LYS A 118 -19.20 -19.25 -7.44
N ARG A 119 -17.88 -19.41 -7.44
CA ARG A 119 -17.20 -20.51 -8.11
C ARG A 119 -17.55 -21.85 -7.48
N SER A 120 -17.51 -21.95 -6.16
CA SER A 120 -17.74 -23.21 -5.45
C SER A 120 -19.14 -23.76 -5.63
N THR A 121 -20.14 -22.90 -5.79
CA THR A 121 -21.54 -23.30 -6.00
C THR A 121 -21.88 -23.55 -7.47
N SER A 122 -21.21 -22.89 -8.42
CA SER A 122 -21.55 -23.01 -9.85
C SER A 122 -20.73 -24.06 -10.60
N ARG A 123 -19.51 -24.38 -10.15
CA ARG A 123 -18.64 -25.37 -10.79
C ARG A 123 -18.91 -26.78 -10.29
N PHE A 124 -19.26 -27.66 -11.19
CA PHE A 124 -19.42 -29.10 -10.94
C PHE A 124 -18.14 -29.85 -11.32
N ALA A 125 -17.72 -30.76 -10.44
CA ALA A 125 -16.66 -31.73 -10.66
C ALA A 125 -16.98 -33.02 -9.91
N PHE A 126 -16.63 -34.16 -10.45
CA PHE A 126 -16.91 -35.48 -9.84
C PHE A 126 -18.39 -35.66 -9.46
N GLY A 127 -19.30 -35.12 -10.28
CA GLY A 127 -20.75 -35.31 -10.15
C GLY A 127 -21.46 -34.39 -9.15
N LYS A 128 -20.74 -33.41 -8.52
CA LYS A 128 -21.33 -32.49 -7.55
C LYS A 128 -20.63 -31.11 -7.56
N PRO A 129 -21.26 -30.06 -6.98
CA PRO A 129 -20.63 -28.76 -6.90
C PRO A 129 -19.37 -28.79 -6.04
N LEU A 130 -18.40 -27.90 -6.31
CA LEU A 130 -17.15 -27.83 -5.54
C LEU A 130 -17.39 -27.58 -4.05
N SER A 131 -18.45 -26.87 -3.68
CA SER A 131 -18.83 -26.62 -2.28
C SER A 131 -19.13 -27.92 -1.48
N GLU A 132 -19.45 -29.02 -2.18
CA GLU A 132 -19.68 -30.33 -1.57
C GLU A 132 -18.44 -31.25 -1.58
N LEU A 133 -17.32 -30.75 -2.07
CA LEU A 133 -16.06 -31.48 -2.19
C LEU A 133 -15.06 -31.09 -1.11
N GLY A 134 -14.60 -32.09 -0.35
CA GLY A 134 -13.54 -31.92 0.64
C GLY A 134 -13.83 -30.81 1.65
N GLY A 135 -12.79 -30.06 2.08
CA GLY A 135 -12.88 -28.96 3.04
C GLY A 135 -13.21 -27.58 2.45
N ASN A 136 -13.83 -27.51 1.23
CA ASN A 136 -14.07 -26.23 0.57
C ASN A 136 -15.00 -25.29 1.38
N VAL A 137 -15.98 -25.85 2.09
CA VAL A 137 -16.85 -25.05 3.01
C VAL A 137 -16.03 -24.48 4.16
N ASP A 138 -15.11 -25.26 4.72
CA ASP A 138 -14.24 -24.80 5.81
C ASP A 138 -13.31 -23.67 5.35
N VAL A 139 -12.80 -23.76 4.12
CA VAL A 139 -11.99 -22.69 3.50
C VAL A 139 -12.78 -21.39 3.39
N ILE A 140 -14.03 -21.45 2.94
CA ILE A 140 -14.93 -20.30 2.82
C ILE A 140 -15.24 -19.72 4.21
N ALA A 141 -15.61 -20.58 5.18
CA ALA A 141 -15.95 -20.16 6.53
C ALA A 141 -14.76 -19.48 7.25
N ASN A 142 -13.58 -20.08 7.18
CA ASN A 142 -12.36 -19.51 7.75
C ASN A 142 -11.99 -18.17 7.10
N SER A 143 -12.14 -18.04 5.78
CA SER A 143 -11.90 -16.78 5.08
C SER A 143 -12.86 -15.69 5.55
N ARG A 144 -14.13 -15.99 5.77
CA ARG A 144 -15.10 -15.03 6.34
C ARG A 144 -14.69 -14.59 7.74
N ILE A 145 -14.33 -15.53 8.61
CA ILE A 145 -13.92 -15.26 10.00
C ILE A 145 -12.69 -14.34 10.00
N GLU A 146 -11.67 -14.66 9.21
CA GLU A 146 -10.42 -13.90 9.13
C GLU A 146 -10.67 -12.47 8.63
N ILE A 147 -11.55 -12.27 7.64
CA ILE A 147 -11.94 -10.96 7.14
C ILE A 147 -12.61 -10.14 8.24
N GLU A 148 -13.58 -10.71 8.97
CA GLU A 148 -14.29 -9.98 10.03
C GLU A 148 -13.36 -9.60 11.20
N MET A 149 -12.47 -10.49 11.63
CA MET A 149 -11.47 -10.16 12.65
C MET A 149 -10.57 -9.00 12.19
N SER A 150 -10.13 -9.02 10.93
CA SER A 150 -9.28 -8.00 10.33
C SER A 150 -10.02 -6.66 10.20
N ARG A 151 -11.29 -6.68 9.83
CA ARG A 151 -12.16 -5.51 9.74
C ARG A 151 -12.33 -4.83 11.09
N LEU A 152 -12.65 -5.60 12.14
CA LEU A 152 -12.80 -5.07 13.49
C LEU A 152 -11.51 -4.43 13.99
N MET A 153 -10.35 -5.02 13.69
CA MET A 153 -9.05 -4.43 14.02
C MET A 153 -8.82 -3.11 13.26
N ALA A 154 -9.17 -3.02 11.98
CA ALA A 154 -9.04 -1.81 11.20
C ALA A 154 -9.97 -0.69 11.69
N LEU A 155 -11.22 -1.03 12.04
CA LEU A 155 -12.16 -0.09 12.65
C LEU A 155 -11.68 0.40 14.02
N LYS A 156 -11.13 -0.49 14.85
CA LYS A 156 -10.51 -0.10 16.13
C LYS A 156 -9.35 0.87 15.92
N ALA A 157 -8.49 0.61 14.92
CA ALA A 157 -7.37 1.49 14.61
C ALA A 157 -7.85 2.88 14.15
N ALA A 158 -8.88 2.94 13.30
CA ALA A 158 -9.47 4.19 12.84
C ALA A 158 -10.12 4.97 14.00
N TRP A 159 -10.91 4.30 14.82
CA TRP A 159 -11.52 4.91 16.00
C TRP A 159 -10.49 5.44 17.00
N THR A 160 -9.45 4.64 17.32
CA THR A 160 -8.40 5.09 18.24
C THR A 160 -7.64 6.29 17.67
N PHE A 161 -7.41 6.31 16.35
CA PHE A 161 -6.75 7.43 15.67
C PHE A 161 -7.59 8.72 15.74
N GLU A 162 -8.89 8.62 15.53
CA GLU A 162 -9.82 9.75 15.56
C GLU A 162 -10.02 10.30 16.98
N ASP A 163 -10.21 9.42 17.96
CA ASP A 163 -10.53 9.77 19.36
C ASP A 163 -9.31 10.21 20.16
N GLN A 164 -8.16 9.54 20.01
CA GLN A 164 -6.98 9.71 20.86
C GLN A 164 -5.74 10.23 20.13
N GLY A 165 -5.81 10.33 18.81
CA GLY A 165 -4.73 10.82 17.96
C GLY A 165 -3.70 9.76 17.57
N LEU A 166 -2.75 10.17 16.71
CA LEU A 166 -1.79 9.28 16.08
C LEU A 166 -0.92 8.50 17.07
N LEU A 167 -0.39 9.17 18.09
CA LEU A 167 0.57 8.53 19.01
C LEU A 167 -0.05 7.36 19.76
N GLN A 168 -1.30 7.50 20.20
CA GLN A 168 -2.03 6.43 20.88
C GLN A 168 -2.44 5.30 19.93
N ALA A 169 -2.69 5.64 18.66
CA ALA A 169 -3.07 4.67 17.65
C ALA A 169 -1.90 3.87 17.04
N LEU A 170 -0.65 4.30 17.21
CA LEU A 170 0.52 3.70 16.56
C LEU A 170 0.60 2.18 16.75
N ASN A 171 0.34 1.70 17.98
CA ASN A 171 0.44 0.29 18.29
C ASN A 171 -0.62 -0.55 17.54
N VAL A 172 -1.89 -0.13 17.60
CA VAL A 172 -2.97 -0.83 16.89
C VAL A 172 -2.82 -0.72 15.36
N ILE A 173 -2.34 0.41 14.85
CA ILE A 173 -2.01 0.59 13.43
C ILE A 173 -0.90 -0.37 13.00
N ALA A 174 0.15 -0.54 13.81
CA ALA A 174 1.23 -1.47 13.52
C ALA A 174 0.74 -2.92 13.49
N GLN A 175 -0.05 -3.34 14.48
CA GLN A 175 -0.65 -4.68 14.53
C GLN A 175 -1.55 -4.93 13.31
N MET A 176 -2.45 -4.00 13.01
CA MET A 176 -3.33 -4.06 11.86
C MET A 176 -2.54 -4.21 10.55
N LYS A 177 -1.43 -3.47 10.40
CA LYS A 177 -0.59 -3.49 9.20
C LYS A 177 0.15 -4.81 9.00
N VAL A 178 0.29 -5.62 10.05
CA VAL A 178 0.80 -7.00 9.96
C VAL A 178 -0.33 -7.97 9.63
N VAL A 179 -1.43 -7.91 10.35
CA VAL A 179 -2.52 -8.89 10.25
C VAL A 179 -3.28 -8.80 8.93
N VAL A 180 -3.72 -7.59 8.55
CA VAL A 180 -4.63 -7.40 7.41
C VAL A 180 -4.02 -7.80 6.06
N PRO A 181 -2.78 -7.42 5.71
CA PRO A 181 -2.20 -7.86 4.44
C PRO A 181 -2.00 -9.37 4.36
N ASN A 182 -1.61 -10.03 5.47
CA ASN A 182 -1.47 -11.48 5.51
C ASN A 182 -2.82 -12.18 5.34
N MET A 183 -3.87 -11.69 6.00
CA MET A 183 -5.24 -12.19 5.79
C MET A 183 -5.65 -12.05 4.33
N ALA A 184 -5.46 -10.88 3.73
CA ALA A 184 -5.86 -10.64 2.34
C ALA A 184 -5.11 -11.58 1.38
N LEU A 185 -3.80 -11.76 1.56
CA LEU A 185 -3.00 -12.71 0.80
C LEU A 185 -3.58 -14.13 0.90
N ASN A 186 -3.85 -14.62 2.10
CA ASN A 186 -4.37 -15.97 2.33
C ASN A 186 -5.75 -16.17 1.69
N VAL A 187 -6.65 -15.20 1.81
CA VAL A 187 -8.00 -15.29 1.22
C VAL A 187 -7.94 -15.28 -0.31
N ILE A 188 -7.10 -14.42 -0.90
CA ILE A 188 -6.91 -14.34 -2.34
C ILE A 188 -6.30 -15.64 -2.88
N ASP A 189 -5.28 -16.17 -2.22
CA ASP A 189 -4.68 -17.46 -2.61
C ASP A 189 -5.71 -18.60 -2.59
N ARG A 190 -6.52 -18.70 -1.53
CA ARG A 190 -7.61 -19.67 -1.44
C ARG A 190 -8.63 -19.51 -2.58
N ALA A 191 -8.94 -18.27 -2.95
CA ALA A 191 -9.83 -18.00 -4.08
C ALA A 191 -9.22 -18.46 -5.42
N ILE A 192 -7.93 -18.18 -5.64
CA ILE A 192 -7.19 -18.68 -6.81
C ILE A 192 -7.23 -20.21 -6.86
N GLN A 193 -6.96 -20.89 -5.74
CA GLN A 193 -7.03 -22.35 -5.65
C GLN A 193 -8.42 -22.88 -5.98
N MET A 194 -9.50 -22.25 -5.48
CA MET A 194 -10.88 -22.64 -5.77
C MET A 194 -11.23 -22.53 -7.28
N HIS A 195 -10.62 -21.57 -7.97
CA HIS A 195 -10.80 -21.40 -9.42
C HIS A 195 -9.98 -22.40 -10.26
N GLY A 196 -8.93 -23.00 -9.68
CA GLY A 196 -8.00 -23.86 -10.40
C GLY A 196 -7.22 -23.08 -11.46
N GLY A 197 -6.97 -23.66 -12.61
CA GLY A 197 -6.20 -23.03 -13.70
C GLY A 197 -6.76 -21.67 -14.16
N THR A 198 -8.08 -21.45 -14.08
CA THR A 198 -8.68 -20.15 -14.44
C THR A 198 -8.35 -19.04 -13.45
N GLY A 199 -8.01 -19.38 -12.20
CA GLY A 199 -7.65 -18.40 -11.17
C GLY A 199 -6.33 -17.66 -11.41
N VAL A 200 -5.51 -18.11 -12.36
CA VAL A 200 -4.26 -17.46 -12.80
C VAL A 200 -4.34 -16.94 -14.22
N SER A 201 -5.53 -16.94 -14.81
CA SER A 201 -5.80 -16.39 -16.15
C SER A 201 -6.55 -15.06 -16.04
N GLU A 202 -6.64 -14.34 -17.16
CA GLU A 202 -7.40 -13.10 -17.27
C GLU A 202 -8.92 -13.30 -17.39
N ASP A 203 -9.39 -14.55 -17.30
CA ASP A 203 -10.82 -14.91 -17.41
C ASP A 203 -11.57 -14.76 -16.08
N THR A 204 -10.87 -14.45 -14.97
CA THR A 204 -11.45 -14.33 -13.62
C THR A 204 -10.97 -13.11 -12.86
#